data_3ac9a786d4c0531934583ae064a03444
#
_entry.id   3ac9a786d4c0531934583ae064a03444
#
_cell.length_a   1.000
_cell.length_b   1.000
_cell.length_c   1.000
_cell.angle_alpha   90.00
_cell.angle_beta   90.00
_cell.angle_gamma   90.00
#
_symmetry.space_group_name_H-M   'P 1'
#
loop_
_entity.id
_entity.type
_entity.pdbx_description
1 polymer ?
#
loop_
_entity_poly.entity_id
_entity_poly.type
_entity_poly.pdbx_seq_one_letter_code
_entity_poly.pdbx_strand_id
1 'polypeptide(L)'
;MTPVLQLVKNFGARLDALSLDLARDLGNVTRDAQAFADLASDRATTLYRATPRAARLAQVGAALLARQRWLRLVAAAQGADGLRDEDHRDLARRAAGHAAELRGGIAKLGQLAACRPDLVGPIWAGELAALQDEVPPVDAAAIRARIETELGRPIDEVFASFDDAPIAAASLAQVHGATLHDGTRVAVKVQVPGIEGVIAADIAALRAIASAVGELPGVDLATLSDELARALAVELDYLAEADALRAFGASGVRVPRPIPEATTARVLTMTRLDGERLTPALERLTAEGKLAERDALIASLVDETALQILVRGHVHADPHPGNFLVTPAGELALLDFGCTLSLTRDERRAYARLVLAIAGKQHAAAAAQLAQLGFACDDPDRLVALTASLVGALSPDTSLDQLDWQAAFATQIAEARQLGGLVIPRSFVLLGRVLATIAGLLAKYRPALQLHPLILRHLAAAIA
;
A
#
# COMPACT_ATOMS: atom_id res chain seq x y z
N MET A 1 34.93 40.69 22.95
CA MET A 1 34.92 39.73 21.80
C MET A 1 33.74 40.09 20.91
N THR A 2 34.00 40.46 19.67
CA THR A 2 32.92 40.90 18.75
C THR A 2 31.97 39.73 18.43
N PRO A 3 30.67 39.98 18.26
CA PRO A 3 29.67 38.94 17.91
C PRO A 3 30.06 38.06 16.70
N VAL A 4 30.80 38.64 15.78
CA VAL A 4 31.32 37.96 14.57
C VAL A 4 32.35 36.86 14.94
N LEU A 5 33.21 37.10 15.94
CA LEU A 5 34.21 36.09 16.37
C LEU A 5 33.54 34.87 17.06
N GLN A 6 32.42 35.10 17.77
CA GLN A 6 31.62 34.07 18.37
C GLN A 6 30.91 33.24 17.30
N LEU A 7 30.38 33.91 16.26
CA LEU A 7 29.73 33.26 15.10
C LEU A 7 30.71 32.36 14.34
N VAL A 8 31.92 32.83 14.10
CA VAL A 8 32.98 32.06 13.40
C VAL A 8 33.45 30.87 14.24
N LYS A 9 33.60 31.01 15.57
CA LYS A 9 33.93 29.91 16.46
C LYS A 9 32.81 28.85 16.53
N ASN A 10 31.55 29.25 16.62
CA ASN A 10 30.41 28.35 16.62
C ASN A 10 30.26 27.61 15.27
N PHE A 11 30.54 28.29 14.17
CA PHE A 11 30.56 27.70 12.82
C PHE A 11 31.70 26.69 12.66
N GLY A 12 32.91 27.02 13.15
CA GLY A 12 34.06 26.10 13.14
C GLY A 12 33.79 24.83 13.95
N ALA A 13 33.28 24.96 15.19
CA ALA A 13 32.96 23.82 16.05
C ALA A 13 31.85 22.91 15.46
N ARG A 14 30.87 23.51 14.75
CA ARG A 14 29.84 22.75 14.04
C ARG A 14 30.39 22.04 12.80
N LEU A 15 31.32 22.66 12.06
CA LEU A 15 32.02 22.04 10.93
C LEU A 15 32.90 20.85 11.38
N ASP A 16 33.61 21.00 12.51
CA ASP A 16 34.43 19.93 13.06
C ASP A 16 33.59 18.75 13.54
N ALA A 17 32.45 18.98 14.21
CA ALA A 17 31.51 17.93 14.60
C ALA A 17 30.92 17.20 13.39
N LEU A 18 30.53 17.93 12.36
CA LEU A 18 30.01 17.39 11.11
C LEU A 18 31.06 16.59 10.31
N SER A 19 32.33 17.04 10.33
CA SER A 19 33.42 16.31 9.66
C SER A 19 33.75 14.99 10.37
N LEU A 20 33.68 14.97 11.70
CA LEU A 20 33.84 13.76 12.52
C LEU A 20 32.69 12.75 12.31
N ASP A 21 31.44 13.24 12.25
CA ASP A 21 30.29 12.40 11.95
C ASP A 21 30.34 11.85 10.52
N LEU A 22 30.75 12.67 9.54
CA LEU A 22 30.93 12.23 8.16
C LEU A 22 32.02 11.16 8.03
N ALA A 23 33.15 11.32 8.75
CA ALA A 23 34.24 10.34 8.75
C ALA A 23 33.81 9.02 9.43
N ARG A 24 33.01 9.10 10.51
CA ARG A 24 32.45 7.93 11.19
C ARG A 24 31.47 7.18 10.29
N ASP A 25 30.58 7.91 9.61
CA ASP A 25 29.55 7.34 8.73
C ASP A 25 30.17 6.73 7.46
N LEU A 26 31.18 7.36 6.86
CA LEU A 26 31.96 6.78 5.76
C LEU A 26 32.71 5.49 6.21
N GLY A 27 33.23 5.48 7.43
CA GLY A 27 33.86 4.28 8.02
C GLY A 27 32.84 3.16 8.28
N ASN A 28 31.60 3.51 8.66
CA ASN A 28 30.51 2.54 8.83
C ASN A 28 30.03 2.00 7.47
N VAL A 29 29.79 2.87 6.49
CA VAL A 29 29.39 2.46 5.12
C VAL A 29 30.44 1.55 4.47
N THR A 30 31.74 1.82 4.67
CA THR A 30 32.81 0.95 4.16
C THR A 30 32.85 -0.39 4.88
N ARG A 31 32.61 -0.42 6.18
CA ARG A 31 32.60 -1.64 7.00
C ARG A 31 31.38 -2.50 6.69
N ASP A 32 30.22 -1.89 6.50
CA ASP A 32 28.97 -2.56 6.16
C ASP A 32 28.98 -3.06 4.71
N ALA A 33 29.59 -2.32 3.78
CA ALA A 33 29.84 -2.79 2.41
C ALA A 33 30.83 -3.97 2.39
N GLN A 34 31.83 -3.98 3.26
CA GLN A 34 32.77 -5.10 3.42
C GLN A 34 32.08 -6.32 4.05
N ALA A 35 31.30 -6.13 5.13
CA ALA A 35 30.48 -7.18 5.75
C ALA A 35 29.46 -7.76 4.79
N PHE A 36 28.87 -6.94 3.92
CA PHE A 36 27.99 -7.38 2.86
C PHE A 36 28.72 -8.17 1.77
N ALA A 37 29.94 -7.74 1.40
CA ALA A 37 30.79 -8.48 0.45
C ALA A 37 31.25 -9.83 1.03
N ASP A 38 31.53 -9.89 2.33
CA ASP A 38 31.93 -11.12 3.04
C ASP A 38 30.74 -12.10 3.17
N LEU A 39 29.53 -11.60 3.46
CA LEU A 39 28.30 -12.39 3.46
C LEU A 39 27.93 -12.91 2.06
N ALA A 40 28.26 -12.14 1.02
CA ALA A 40 28.08 -12.51 -0.38
C ALA A 40 29.03 -13.61 -0.81
N SER A 41 30.24 -13.66 -0.25
CA SER A 41 31.27 -14.67 -0.57
C SER A 41 30.93 -16.04 0.01
N ASP A 42 30.29 -16.11 1.17
CA ASP A 42 29.99 -17.36 1.90
C ASP A 42 28.78 -18.14 1.35
N ARG A 43 27.95 -17.53 0.49
CA ARG A 43 26.75 -18.15 -0.13
C ARG A 43 26.77 -18.09 -1.67
N ALA A 44 27.87 -18.52 -2.25
CA ALA A 44 28.28 -18.26 -3.64
C ALA A 44 27.37 -18.75 -4.78
N THR A 45 26.33 -19.55 -4.58
CA THR A 45 25.54 -20.13 -5.68
C THR A 45 24.22 -19.43 -5.96
N THR A 46 23.59 -18.82 -4.96
CA THR A 46 22.34 -18.03 -5.13
C THR A 46 22.64 -16.55 -5.37
N LEU A 47 23.79 -16.07 -4.97
CA LEU A 47 24.21 -14.66 -5.00
C LEU A 47 24.83 -14.21 -6.34
N TYR A 48 25.22 -15.11 -7.24
CA TYR A 48 25.83 -14.74 -8.52
C TYR A 48 24.90 -13.89 -9.43
N ARG A 49 23.58 -14.06 -9.31
CA ARG A 49 22.60 -13.21 -9.98
C ARG A 49 22.21 -11.94 -9.20
N ALA A 50 22.46 -11.92 -7.89
CA ALA A 50 22.12 -10.82 -6.99
C ALA A 50 23.22 -9.75 -6.84
N THR A 51 24.50 -10.11 -7.09
CA THR A 51 25.65 -9.21 -6.89
C THR A 51 25.58 -7.88 -7.65
N PRO A 52 25.19 -7.82 -8.94
CA PRO A 52 25.08 -6.54 -9.65
C PRO A 52 23.97 -5.66 -9.10
N ARG A 53 22.83 -6.29 -8.69
CA ARG A 53 21.66 -5.60 -8.14
C ARG A 53 21.94 -5.06 -6.74
N ALA A 54 22.56 -5.85 -5.88
CA ALA A 54 22.97 -5.42 -4.54
C ALA A 54 23.99 -4.28 -4.58
N ALA A 55 24.97 -4.34 -5.48
CA ALA A 55 25.90 -3.25 -5.71
C ALA A 55 25.19 -1.97 -6.20
N ARG A 56 24.21 -2.09 -7.08
CA ARG A 56 23.41 -0.95 -7.54
C ARG A 56 22.57 -0.34 -6.42
N LEU A 57 21.94 -1.16 -5.58
CA LEU A 57 21.18 -0.70 -4.40
C LEU A 57 22.09 0.01 -3.39
N ALA A 58 23.28 -0.56 -3.11
CA ALA A 58 24.27 0.08 -2.25
C ALA A 58 24.72 1.44 -2.82
N GLN A 59 24.95 1.53 -4.12
CA GLN A 59 25.31 2.78 -4.79
C GLN A 59 24.19 3.84 -4.68
N VAL A 60 22.92 3.43 -4.86
CA VAL A 60 21.76 4.32 -4.71
C VAL A 60 21.63 4.77 -3.25
N GLY A 61 21.76 3.86 -2.29
CA GLY A 61 21.75 4.19 -0.86
C GLY A 61 22.84 5.19 -0.50
N ALA A 62 24.07 4.95 -0.96
CA ALA A 62 25.21 5.87 -0.73
C ALA A 62 24.96 7.25 -1.36
N ALA A 63 24.39 7.32 -2.57
CA ALA A 63 24.06 8.59 -3.23
C ALA A 63 22.98 9.39 -2.47
N LEU A 64 21.94 8.72 -1.97
CA LEU A 64 20.88 9.35 -1.16
C LEU A 64 21.44 9.85 0.18
N LEU A 65 22.30 9.08 0.84
CA LEU A 65 22.98 9.47 2.06
C LEU A 65 23.90 10.68 1.85
N ALA A 66 24.74 10.67 0.81
CA ALA A 66 25.60 11.79 0.47
C ALA A 66 24.77 13.06 0.22
N ARG A 67 23.64 12.93 -0.50
CA ARG A 67 22.72 14.05 -0.74
C ARG A 67 22.09 14.57 0.56
N GLN A 68 21.63 13.67 1.43
CA GLN A 68 21.06 14.04 2.73
C GLN A 68 22.10 14.79 3.59
N ARG A 69 23.34 14.30 3.64
CA ARG A 69 24.45 14.96 4.38
C ARG A 69 24.75 16.35 3.82
N TRP A 70 24.79 16.46 2.51
CA TRP A 70 24.97 17.77 1.85
C TRP A 70 23.87 18.75 2.22
N LEU A 71 22.60 18.33 2.16
CA LEU A 71 21.46 19.16 2.52
C LEU A 71 21.50 19.59 4.00
N ARG A 72 21.90 18.70 4.92
CA ARG A 72 22.11 19.03 6.33
C ARG A 72 23.20 20.08 6.52
N LEU A 73 24.32 19.97 5.79
CA LEU A 73 25.40 20.95 5.81
C LEU A 73 24.92 22.33 5.34
N VAL A 74 24.16 22.37 4.24
CA VAL A 74 23.59 23.63 3.71
C VAL A 74 22.59 24.23 4.70
N ALA A 75 21.72 23.42 5.29
CA ALA A 75 20.75 23.88 6.29
C ALA A 75 21.47 24.44 7.53
N ALA A 76 22.50 23.76 8.04
CA ALA A 76 23.29 24.23 9.18
C ALA A 76 24.03 25.53 8.86
N ALA A 77 24.59 25.69 7.64
CA ALA A 77 25.22 26.92 7.19
C ALA A 77 24.22 28.10 7.10
N GLN A 78 22.95 27.82 6.87
CA GLN A 78 21.84 28.79 6.86
C GLN A 78 21.20 29.00 8.24
N GLY A 79 21.71 28.37 9.29
CA GLY A 79 21.22 28.50 10.66
C GLY A 79 19.94 27.69 10.96
N ALA A 80 19.60 26.71 10.13
CA ALA A 80 18.47 25.81 10.35
C ALA A 80 18.90 24.60 11.18
N ASP A 81 18.04 24.15 12.11
CA ASP A 81 18.31 22.98 12.98
C ASP A 81 17.95 21.63 12.34
N GLY A 82 17.57 21.59 11.05
CA GLY A 82 17.22 20.37 10.34
C GLY A 82 16.91 20.57 8.86
N LEU A 83 16.53 19.49 8.20
CA LEU A 83 16.07 19.52 6.82
C LEU A 83 14.67 20.13 6.73
N ARG A 84 14.44 20.91 5.70
CA ARG A 84 13.13 21.50 5.38
C ARG A 84 12.28 20.51 4.58
N ASP A 85 10.98 20.76 4.49
CA ASP A 85 10.06 19.93 3.70
C ASP A 85 10.48 19.79 2.23
N GLU A 86 11.08 20.83 1.66
CA GLU A 86 11.63 20.80 0.28
C GLU A 86 12.80 19.83 0.15
N ASP A 87 13.65 19.75 1.16
CA ASP A 87 14.80 18.85 1.19
C ASP A 87 14.32 17.38 1.31
N HIS A 88 13.31 17.13 2.15
CA HIS A 88 12.66 15.84 2.25
C HIS A 88 11.99 15.43 0.93
N ARG A 89 11.35 16.37 0.24
CA ARG A 89 10.72 16.12 -1.08
C ARG A 89 11.76 15.82 -2.16
N ASP A 90 12.90 16.52 -2.20
CA ASP A 90 14.00 16.21 -3.13
C ASP A 90 14.55 14.80 -2.91
N LEU A 91 14.79 14.41 -1.65
CA LEU A 91 15.26 13.06 -1.31
C LEU A 91 14.24 11.98 -1.68
N ALA A 92 12.97 12.18 -1.34
CA ALA A 92 11.90 11.23 -1.64
C ALA A 92 11.71 11.03 -3.15
N ARG A 93 11.73 12.12 -3.94
CA ARG A 93 11.63 12.07 -5.40
C ARG A 93 12.81 11.32 -6.03
N ARG A 94 14.04 11.51 -5.53
CA ARG A 94 15.21 10.75 -5.99
C ARG A 94 15.08 9.28 -5.66
N ALA A 95 14.64 8.95 -4.44
CA ALA A 95 14.41 7.57 -4.03
C ALA A 95 13.34 6.90 -4.89
N ALA A 96 12.23 7.57 -5.17
CA ALA A 96 11.18 7.09 -6.08
C ALA A 96 11.72 6.87 -7.50
N GLY A 97 12.49 7.82 -8.04
CA GLY A 97 13.12 7.68 -9.37
C GLY A 97 14.03 6.45 -9.45
N HIS A 98 14.89 6.24 -8.46
CA HIS A 98 15.75 5.05 -8.42
C HIS A 98 14.96 3.75 -8.21
N ALA A 99 13.89 3.77 -7.42
CA ALA A 99 13.02 2.61 -7.24
C ALA A 99 12.33 2.24 -8.57
N ALA A 100 11.87 3.22 -9.34
CA ALA A 100 11.29 3.01 -10.67
C ALA A 100 12.31 2.42 -11.67
N GLU A 101 13.57 2.89 -11.66
CA GLU A 101 14.64 2.35 -12.50
C GLU A 101 15.01 0.91 -12.14
N LEU A 102 15.10 0.61 -10.84
CA LEU A 102 15.50 -0.70 -10.31
C LEU A 102 14.39 -1.76 -10.50
N ARG A 103 13.13 -1.34 -10.54
CA ARG A 103 11.97 -2.22 -10.71
C ARG A 103 11.89 -3.38 -9.70
N GLY A 104 11.01 -4.34 -9.92
CA GLY A 104 10.91 -5.55 -9.09
C GLY A 104 10.57 -5.24 -7.63
N GLY A 105 11.22 -5.92 -6.69
CA GLY A 105 10.94 -5.83 -5.26
C GLY A 105 11.05 -4.41 -4.69
N ILE A 106 12.08 -3.63 -5.09
CA ILE A 106 12.27 -2.28 -4.55
C ILE A 106 11.17 -1.29 -4.99
N ALA A 107 10.67 -1.40 -6.22
CA ALA A 107 9.54 -0.60 -6.67
C ALA A 107 8.26 -0.94 -5.88
N LYS A 108 8.01 -2.24 -5.67
CA LYS A 108 6.89 -2.71 -4.86
C LYS A 108 7.02 -2.31 -3.39
N LEU A 109 8.24 -2.37 -2.84
CA LEU A 109 8.54 -1.84 -1.50
C LEU A 109 8.21 -0.34 -1.41
N GLY A 110 8.57 0.45 -2.42
CA GLY A 110 8.21 1.86 -2.50
C GLY A 110 6.70 2.10 -2.52
N GLN A 111 5.95 1.31 -3.29
CA GLN A 111 4.48 1.37 -3.32
C GLN A 111 3.85 1.01 -1.97
N LEU A 112 4.34 -0.05 -1.32
CA LEU A 112 3.90 -0.42 0.03
C LEU A 112 4.24 0.66 1.06
N ALA A 113 5.42 1.28 0.96
CA ALA A 113 5.82 2.41 1.80
C ALA A 113 4.92 3.62 1.59
N ALA A 114 4.49 3.90 0.34
CA ALA A 114 3.52 4.95 0.04
C ALA A 114 2.17 4.76 0.77
N CYS A 115 1.79 3.51 1.03
CA CYS A 115 0.59 3.17 1.79
C CYS A 115 0.77 3.29 3.32
N ARG A 116 1.97 3.64 3.80
CA ARG A 116 2.33 3.73 5.23
C ARG A 116 2.88 5.11 5.59
N PRO A 117 2.06 6.18 5.43
CA PRO A 117 2.49 7.55 5.78
C PRO A 117 2.81 7.71 7.28
N ASP A 118 2.35 6.78 8.11
CA ASP A 118 2.69 6.66 9.52
C ASP A 118 4.16 6.26 9.75
N LEU A 119 4.77 5.48 8.85
CA LEU A 119 6.16 5.04 8.94
C LEU A 119 7.14 5.91 8.13
N VAL A 120 6.73 6.37 6.95
CA VAL A 120 7.65 7.13 6.07
C VAL A 120 7.40 8.63 6.09
N GLY A 121 6.33 9.08 6.72
CA GLY A 121 5.86 10.45 6.66
C GLY A 121 5.15 10.79 5.32
N PRO A 122 4.29 11.83 5.33
CA PRO A 122 3.40 12.10 4.19
C PRO A 122 4.12 12.64 2.95
N ILE A 123 5.25 13.34 3.12
CA ILE A 123 6.04 13.84 1.99
C ILE A 123 6.61 12.67 1.20
N TRP A 124 7.20 11.69 1.90
CA TRP A 124 7.74 10.48 1.29
C TRP A 124 6.63 9.62 0.68
N ALA A 125 5.54 9.42 1.42
CA ALA A 125 4.40 8.66 0.91
C ALA A 125 3.82 9.27 -0.38
N GLY A 126 3.71 10.59 -0.45
CA GLY A 126 3.23 11.30 -1.64
C GLY A 126 4.12 11.12 -2.87
N GLU A 127 5.44 11.22 -2.72
CA GLU A 127 6.38 11.05 -3.86
C GLU A 127 6.48 9.58 -4.28
N LEU A 128 6.42 8.62 -3.34
CA LEU A 128 6.44 7.18 -3.63
C LEU A 128 5.14 6.68 -4.27
N ALA A 129 4.02 7.35 -4.06
CA ALA A 129 2.73 7.00 -4.67
C ALA A 129 2.74 7.12 -6.22
N ALA A 130 3.70 7.86 -6.79
CA ALA A 130 3.89 7.96 -8.23
C ALA A 130 4.53 6.70 -8.87
N LEU A 131 4.98 5.72 -8.07
CA LEU A 131 5.56 4.48 -8.60
C LEU A 131 4.48 3.64 -9.26
N GLN A 132 4.66 3.35 -10.55
CA GLN A 132 3.76 2.51 -11.33
C GLN A 132 4.16 1.04 -11.22
N ASP A 133 3.17 0.15 -11.31
CA ASP A 133 3.36 -1.30 -11.23
C ASP A 133 3.53 -1.96 -12.61
N GLU A 134 3.25 -1.24 -13.69
CA GLU A 134 3.39 -1.75 -15.04
C GLU A 134 4.86 -1.91 -15.44
N VAL A 135 5.23 -3.14 -15.78
CA VAL A 135 6.58 -3.49 -16.23
C VAL A 135 6.51 -4.25 -17.57
N PRO A 136 7.56 -4.20 -18.40
CA PRO A 136 7.63 -5.06 -19.59
C PRO A 136 7.50 -6.53 -19.20
N PRO A 137 6.72 -7.32 -19.95
CA PRO A 137 6.53 -8.73 -19.66
C PRO A 137 7.85 -9.53 -19.77
N VAL A 138 7.93 -10.56 -18.95
CA VAL A 138 8.98 -11.58 -19.02
C VAL A 138 8.64 -12.53 -20.16
N ASP A 139 9.66 -13.15 -20.74
CA ASP A 139 9.53 -14.10 -21.85
C ASP A 139 8.54 -15.25 -21.50
N ALA A 140 7.64 -15.53 -22.44
CA ALA A 140 6.60 -16.54 -22.27
C ALA A 140 7.15 -17.95 -22.02
N ALA A 141 8.32 -18.31 -22.60
CA ALA A 141 8.95 -19.59 -22.36
C ALA A 141 9.38 -19.74 -20.88
N ALA A 142 9.87 -18.68 -20.24
CA ALA A 142 10.23 -18.69 -18.84
C ALA A 142 9.00 -18.84 -17.93
N ILE A 143 7.87 -18.22 -18.30
CA ILE A 143 6.59 -18.33 -17.59
C ILE A 143 6.02 -19.77 -17.73
N ARG A 144 6.03 -20.35 -18.92
CA ARG A 144 5.62 -21.74 -19.15
C ARG A 144 6.43 -22.71 -18.32
N ALA A 145 7.77 -22.59 -18.33
CA ALA A 145 8.66 -23.42 -17.54
C ALA A 145 8.40 -23.29 -16.03
N ARG A 146 8.05 -22.06 -15.55
CA ARG A 146 7.66 -21.83 -14.15
C ARG A 146 6.36 -22.58 -13.81
N ILE A 147 5.33 -22.47 -14.66
CA ILE A 147 4.05 -23.17 -14.47
C ILE A 147 4.26 -24.68 -14.41
N GLU A 148 4.98 -25.25 -15.37
CA GLU A 148 5.27 -26.69 -15.43
C GLU A 148 6.05 -27.16 -14.19
N THR A 149 7.05 -26.40 -13.76
CA THR A 149 7.81 -26.71 -12.54
C THR A 149 6.93 -26.71 -11.29
N GLU A 150 6.03 -25.74 -11.16
CA GLU A 150 5.16 -25.60 -9.99
C GLU A 150 4.03 -26.65 -10.00
N LEU A 151 3.45 -26.95 -11.16
CA LEU A 151 2.37 -27.94 -11.28
C LEU A 151 2.88 -29.38 -11.38
N GLY A 152 4.19 -29.59 -11.63
CA GLY A 152 4.82 -30.91 -11.76
C GLY A 152 4.37 -31.70 -12.98
N ARG A 153 3.80 -31.05 -14.00
CA ARG A 153 3.29 -31.64 -15.24
C ARG A 153 3.34 -30.64 -16.41
N PRO A 154 3.37 -31.13 -17.67
CA PRO A 154 3.35 -30.27 -18.85
C PRO A 154 2.14 -29.36 -18.89
N ILE A 155 2.33 -28.16 -19.43
CA ILE A 155 1.28 -27.14 -19.48
C ILE A 155 0.06 -27.60 -20.30
N ASP A 156 0.28 -28.39 -21.34
CA ASP A 156 -0.76 -28.92 -22.24
C ASP A 156 -1.63 -30.01 -21.57
N GLU A 157 -1.15 -30.61 -20.49
CA GLU A 157 -1.95 -31.52 -19.65
C GLU A 157 -2.91 -30.79 -18.72
N VAL A 158 -2.64 -29.51 -18.45
CA VAL A 158 -3.45 -28.67 -17.56
C VAL A 158 -4.44 -27.82 -18.35
N PHE A 159 -3.95 -27.21 -19.44
CA PHE A 159 -4.71 -26.27 -20.24
C PHE A 159 -4.83 -26.76 -21.69
N ALA A 160 -6.04 -26.72 -22.23
CA ALA A 160 -6.28 -26.96 -23.65
C ALA A 160 -5.66 -25.84 -24.53
N SER A 161 -5.56 -24.62 -23.99
CA SER A 161 -4.82 -23.53 -24.63
C SER A 161 -4.26 -22.57 -23.55
N PHE A 162 -3.10 -21.98 -23.84
CA PHE A 162 -2.45 -21.00 -23.00
C PHE A 162 -1.93 -19.84 -23.86
N ASP A 163 -2.33 -18.60 -23.53
CA ASP A 163 -1.97 -17.40 -24.26
C ASP A 163 -0.56 -16.95 -23.83
N ASP A 164 0.39 -16.87 -24.79
CA ASP A 164 1.75 -16.40 -24.51
C ASP A 164 1.81 -14.90 -24.20
N ALA A 165 0.91 -14.12 -24.79
CA ALA A 165 0.76 -12.70 -24.47
C ALA A 165 0.04 -12.54 -23.14
N PRO A 166 0.62 -11.85 -22.14
CA PRO A 166 -0.03 -11.66 -20.85
C PRO A 166 -1.20 -10.67 -20.97
N ILE A 167 -2.25 -10.89 -20.20
CA ILE A 167 -3.36 -9.94 -19.97
C ILE A 167 -2.86 -8.73 -19.17
N ALA A 168 -1.95 -8.98 -18.23
CA ALA A 168 -1.33 -7.96 -17.38
C ALA A 168 0.07 -8.42 -16.96
N ALA A 169 1.00 -7.46 -16.81
CA ALA A 169 2.34 -7.68 -16.31
C ALA A 169 2.63 -6.66 -15.21
N ALA A 170 2.99 -7.16 -14.03
CA ALA A 170 3.36 -6.37 -12.86
C ALA A 170 4.77 -6.73 -12.38
N SER A 171 5.29 -6.00 -11.39
CA SER A 171 6.66 -6.14 -10.90
C SER A 171 6.97 -7.52 -10.32
N LEU A 172 5.97 -8.22 -9.78
CA LEU A 172 6.12 -9.53 -9.13
C LEU A 172 5.47 -10.68 -9.89
N ALA A 173 4.54 -10.39 -10.81
CA ALA A 173 3.68 -11.38 -11.44
C ALA A 173 3.29 -11.01 -12.87
N GLN A 174 2.88 -12.03 -13.63
CA GLN A 174 2.15 -11.88 -14.88
C GLN A 174 0.85 -12.65 -14.83
N VAL A 175 -0.16 -12.17 -15.55
CA VAL A 175 -1.46 -12.84 -15.67
C VAL A 175 -1.67 -13.18 -17.14
N HIS A 176 -1.92 -14.45 -17.43
CA HIS A 176 -2.14 -14.97 -18.77
C HIS A 176 -3.56 -15.52 -18.92
N GLY A 177 -4.10 -15.47 -20.13
CA GLY A 177 -5.32 -16.18 -20.48
C GLY A 177 -5.03 -17.65 -20.73
N ALA A 178 -5.95 -18.51 -20.33
CA ALA A 178 -5.91 -19.93 -20.67
C ALA A 178 -7.33 -20.51 -20.75
N THR A 179 -7.44 -21.72 -21.29
CA THR A 179 -8.69 -22.49 -21.33
C THR A 179 -8.43 -23.88 -20.80
N LEU A 180 -9.20 -24.34 -19.84
CA LEU A 180 -9.14 -25.72 -19.34
C LEU A 180 -9.72 -26.70 -20.37
N HIS A 181 -9.46 -28.01 -20.19
CA HIS A 181 -9.97 -29.06 -21.10
C HIS A 181 -11.49 -29.19 -21.12
N ASP A 182 -12.18 -28.70 -20.07
CA ASP A 182 -13.64 -28.63 -20.02
C ASP A 182 -14.23 -27.38 -20.71
N GLY A 183 -13.39 -26.54 -21.31
CA GLY A 183 -13.76 -25.29 -21.97
C GLY A 183 -13.87 -24.09 -21.03
N THR A 184 -13.60 -24.23 -19.74
CA THR A 184 -13.63 -23.12 -18.78
C THR A 184 -12.50 -22.13 -19.11
N ARG A 185 -12.84 -20.85 -19.33
CA ARG A 185 -11.86 -19.77 -19.52
C ARG A 185 -11.29 -19.36 -18.17
N VAL A 186 -9.96 -19.31 -18.05
CA VAL A 186 -9.25 -19.00 -16.82
C VAL A 186 -8.23 -17.89 -17.01
N ALA A 187 -7.91 -17.21 -15.92
CA ALA A 187 -6.75 -16.36 -15.78
C ALA A 187 -5.71 -17.06 -14.91
N VAL A 188 -4.48 -17.10 -15.36
CA VAL A 188 -3.35 -17.75 -14.69
C VAL A 188 -2.38 -16.67 -14.24
N LYS A 189 -2.35 -16.37 -12.92
CA LYS A 189 -1.43 -15.44 -12.28
C LYS A 189 -0.19 -16.23 -11.88
N VAL A 190 0.98 -15.80 -12.38
CA VAL A 190 2.25 -16.51 -12.22
C VAL A 190 3.28 -15.57 -11.65
N GLN A 191 3.99 -15.97 -10.60
CA GLN A 191 5.12 -15.21 -10.08
C GLN A 191 6.26 -15.18 -11.10
N VAL A 192 6.86 -14.01 -11.28
CA VAL A 192 8.04 -13.84 -12.14
C VAL A 192 9.14 -14.81 -11.69
N PRO A 193 9.71 -15.61 -12.59
CA PRO A 193 10.75 -16.57 -12.24
C PRO A 193 11.94 -15.91 -11.54
N GLY A 194 12.33 -16.42 -10.35
CA GLY A 194 13.46 -15.91 -9.56
C GLY A 194 13.15 -14.66 -8.74
N ILE A 195 11.90 -14.19 -8.71
CA ILE A 195 11.52 -12.98 -7.96
C ILE A 195 11.78 -13.11 -6.46
N GLU A 196 11.70 -14.31 -5.90
CA GLU A 196 11.95 -14.58 -4.49
C GLU A 196 13.39 -14.20 -4.09
N GLY A 197 14.37 -14.53 -4.95
CA GLY A 197 15.77 -14.17 -4.75
C GLY A 197 16.01 -12.66 -4.87
N VAL A 198 15.31 -12.01 -5.81
CA VAL A 198 15.36 -10.55 -5.98
C VAL A 198 14.82 -9.85 -4.74
N ILE A 199 13.66 -10.27 -4.24
CA ILE A 199 13.03 -9.69 -3.04
C ILE A 199 13.89 -9.90 -1.80
N ALA A 200 14.45 -11.10 -1.61
CA ALA A 200 15.35 -11.37 -0.48
C ALA A 200 16.58 -10.44 -0.50
N ALA A 201 17.17 -10.21 -1.68
CA ALA A 201 18.29 -9.28 -1.86
C ALA A 201 17.86 -7.82 -1.60
N ASP A 202 16.69 -7.40 -2.09
CA ASP A 202 16.19 -6.05 -1.91
C ASP A 202 15.90 -5.75 -0.42
N ILE A 203 15.31 -6.69 0.31
CA ILE A 203 15.06 -6.57 1.76
C ILE A 203 16.37 -6.53 2.54
N ALA A 204 17.33 -7.39 2.20
CA ALA A 204 18.64 -7.40 2.86
C ALA A 204 19.38 -6.07 2.64
N ALA A 205 19.33 -5.51 1.42
CA ALA A 205 19.89 -4.21 1.11
C ALA A 205 19.19 -3.07 1.86
N LEU A 206 17.85 -3.11 1.96
CA LEU A 206 17.09 -2.11 2.71
C LEU A 206 17.45 -2.13 4.21
N ARG A 207 17.59 -3.32 4.80
CA ARG A 207 18.03 -3.47 6.21
C ARG A 207 19.45 -2.96 6.42
N ALA A 208 20.38 -3.23 5.50
CA ALA A 208 21.73 -2.71 5.55
C ALA A 208 21.76 -1.18 5.46
N ILE A 209 20.96 -0.60 4.57
CA ILE A 209 20.80 0.86 4.46
C ILE A 209 20.19 1.43 5.76
N ALA A 210 19.16 0.80 6.30
CA ALA A 210 18.55 1.22 7.55
C ALA A 210 19.53 1.25 8.72
N SER A 211 20.37 0.22 8.82
CA SER A 211 21.45 0.14 9.83
C SER A 211 22.52 1.23 9.65
N ALA A 212 22.90 1.52 8.41
CA ALA A 212 23.94 2.52 8.10
C ALA A 212 23.45 3.98 8.26
N VAL A 213 22.17 4.23 7.96
CA VAL A 213 21.56 5.58 8.05
C VAL A 213 21.30 5.97 9.51
N GLY A 214 21.05 4.98 10.37
CA GLY A 214 20.56 5.20 11.73
C GLY A 214 19.16 5.82 11.74
N GLU A 215 18.86 6.56 12.80
CA GLU A 215 17.55 7.20 12.95
C GLU A 215 17.35 8.37 11.99
N LEU A 216 16.37 8.28 11.11
CA LEU A 216 15.88 9.40 10.33
C LEU A 216 14.70 10.05 11.10
N PRO A 217 14.70 11.38 11.29
CA PRO A 217 13.58 12.04 11.95
C PRO A 217 12.26 11.72 11.24
N GLY A 218 11.34 11.08 11.97
CA GLY A 218 10.02 10.72 11.46
C GLY A 218 9.95 9.47 10.57
N VAL A 219 11.05 8.70 10.44
CA VAL A 219 11.06 7.44 9.67
C VAL A 219 11.79 6.35 10.45
N ASP A 220 11.06 5.35 10.90
CA ASP A 220 11.63 4.12 11.48
C ASP A 220 11.91 3.11 10.36
N LEU A 221 13.13 3.17 9.81
CA LEU A 221 13.55 2.30 8.71
C LEU A 221 13.62 0.82 9.10
N ALA A 222 13.90 0.50 10.36
CA ALA A 222 13.96 -0.89 10.84
C ALA A 222 12.56 -1.49 10.86
N THR A 223 11.61 -0.85 11.55
CA THR A 223 10.20 -1.26 11.55
C THR A 223 9.63 -1.27 10.13
N LEU A 224 9.93 -0.27 9.30
CA LEU A 224 9.50 -0.22 7.91
C LEU A 224 10.00 -1.43 7.12
N SER A 225 11.28 -1.79 7.24
CA SER A 225 11.85 -2.93 6.49
C SER A 225 11.17 -4.26 6.87
N ASP A 226 10.85 -4.45 8.14
CA ASP A 226 10.17 -5.66 8.62
C ASP A 226 8.69 -5.70 8.24
N GLU A 227 7.99 -4.57 8.26
CA GLU A 227 6.62 -4.46 7.78
C GLU A 227 6.54 -4.72 6.27
N LEU A 228 7.45 -4.15 5.49
CA LEU A 228 7.52 -4.37 4.05
C LEU A 228 7.85 -5.83 3.70
N ALA A 229 8.77 -6.46 4.44
CA ALA A 229 9.09 -7.87 4.26
C ALA A 229 7.86 -8.76 4.52
N ARG A 230 7.09 -8.47 5.58
CA ARG A 230 5.85 -9.21 5.88
C ARG A 230 4.76 -8.99 4.82
N ALA A 231 4.59 -7.75 4.35
CA ALA A 231 3.62 -7.44 3.31
C ALA A 231 3.94 -8.16 1.99
N LEU A 232 5.23 -8.19 1.58
CA LEU A 232 5.67 -8.93 0.40
C LEU A 232 5.50 -10.44 0.55
N ALA A 233 5.75 -11.01 1.74
CA ALA A 233 5.53 -12.42 1.98
C ALA A 233 4.06 -12.81 1.80
N VAL A 234 3.13 -11.96 2.23
CA VAL A 234 1.68 -12.15 2.00
C VAL A 234 1.33 -12.03 0.52
N GLU A 235 1.89 -11.06 -0.20
CA GLU A 235 1.60 -10.85 -1.64
C GLU A 235 2.15 -11.97 -2.53
N LEU A 236 3.16 -12.70 -2.05
CA LEU A 236 3.73 -13.86 -2.74
C LEU A 236 3.06 -15.18 -2.35
N ASP A 237 2.08 -15.18 -1.47
CA ASP A 237 1.37 -16.41 -1.06
C ASP A 237 0.05 -16.55 -1.84
N TYR A 238 0.12 -17.19 -3.01
CA TYR A 238 -1.07 -17.40 -3.84
C TYR A 238 -2.05 -18.44 -3.29
N LEU A 239 -1.65 -19.27 -2.35
CA LEU A 239 -2.59 -20.13 -1.64
C LEU A 239 -3.47 -19.32 -0.69
N ALA A 240 -2.86 -18.35 0.03
CA ALA A 240 -3.61 -17.41 0.86
C ALA A 240 -4.56 -16.53 0.00
N GLU A 241 -4.11 -16.08 -1.18
CA GLU A 241 -4.95 -15.34 -2.12
C GLU A 241 -6.13 -16.19 -2.63
N ALA A 242 -5.89 -17.46 -2.94
CA ALA A 242 -6.96 -18.41 -3.33
C ALA A 242 -7.97 -18.64 -2.19
N ASP A 243 -7.53 -18.71 -0.94
CA ASP A 243 -8.41 -18.84 0.22
C ASP A 243 -9.25 -17.58 0.43
N ALA A 244 -8.66 -16.41 0.25
CA ALA A 244 -9.39 -15.14 0.28
C ALA A 244 -10.46 -15.08 -0.82
N LEU A 245 -10.13 -15.46 -2.06
CA LEU A 245 -11.09 -15.54 -3.17
C LEU A 245 -12.28 -16.45 -2.83
N ARG A 246 -12.03 -17.61 -2.21
CA ARG A 246 -13.10 -18.54 -1.78
C ARG A 246 -14.00 -17.91 -0.70
N ALA A 247 -13.39 -17.24 0.30
CA ALA A 247 -14.11 -16.61 1.39
C ALA A 247 -15.00 -15.46 0.87
N PHE A 248 -14.48 -14.61 -0.03
CA PHE A 248 -15.25 -13.52 -0.64
C PHE A 248 -16.35 -14.05 -1.56
N GLY A 249 -16.08 -15.07 -2.38
CA GLY A 249 -17.08 -15.71 -3.24
C GLY A 249 -18.22 -16.33 -2.44
N ALA A 250 -17.91 -17.01 -1.33
CA ALA A 250 -18.91 -17.59 -0.42
C ALA A 250 -19.79 -16.50 0.24
N SER A 251 -19.30 -15.28 0.36
CA SER A 251 -20.07 -14.15 0.91
C SER A 251 -20.94 -13.44 -0.12
N GLY A 252 -20.99 -13.91 -1.38
CA GLY A 252 -21.82 -13.36 -2.44
C GLY A 252 -21.20 -12.24 -3.26
N VAL A 253 -19.92 -11.92 -3.02
CA VAL A 253 -19.17 -10.98 -3.88
C VAL A 253 -18.84 -11.66 -5.21
N ARG A 254 -18.95 -10.95 -6.32
CA ARG A 254 -18.52 -11.47 -7.62
C ARG A 254 -17.01 -11.40 -7.73
N VAL A 255 -16.40 -12.57 -7.64
CA VAL A 255 -14.94 -12.76 -7.68
C VAL A 255 -14.56 -13.92 -8.59
N PRO A 256 -13.35 -13.96 -9.12
CA PRO A 256 -12.82 -15.17 -9.77
C PRO A 256 -12.87 -16.37 -8.82
N ARG A 257 -13.20 -17.55 -9.33
CA ARG A 257 -13.15 -18.79 -8.54
C ARG A 257 -11.81 -19.47 -8.75
N PRO A 258 -11.03 -19.75 -7.70
CA PRO A 258 -9.79 -20.49 -7.81
C PRO A 258 -10.02 -21.92 -8.33
N ILE A 259 -9.09 -22.42 -9.13
CA ILE A 259 -9.03 -23.78 -9.65
C ILE A 259 -7.98 -24.53 -8.84
N PRO A 260 -8.34 -25.33 -7.83
CA PRO A 260 -7.39 -25.88 -6.86
C PRO A 260 -6.32 -26.78 -7.50
N GLU A 261 -6.71 -27.59 -8.49
CA GLU A 261 -5.85 -28.56 -9.19
C GLU A 261 -4.79 -27.90 -10.11
N ALA A 262 -4.94 -26.61 -10.37
CA ALA A 262 -4.02 -25.80 -11.14
C ALA A 262 -3.50 -24.57 -10.35
N THR A 263 -3.52 -24.65 -9.01
CA THR A 263 -3.08 -23.60 -8.11
C THR A 263 -2.02 -24.11 -7.14
N THR A 264 -0.92 -23.35 -7.01
CA THR A 264 0.19 -23.60 -6.07
C THR A 264 0.52 -22.31 -5.32
N ALA A 265 1.54 -22.33 -4.46
CA ALA A 265 2.01 -21.11 -3.80
C ALA A 265 2.48 -19.99 -4.77
N ARG A 266 2.77 -20.34 -6.05
CA ARG A 266 3.37 -19.42 -7.02
C ARG A 266 2.63 -19.33 -8.36
N VAL A 267 1.59 -20.13 -8.52
CA VAL A 267 0.69 -20.13 -9.67
C VAL A 267 -0.73 -20.13 -9.14
N LEU A 268 -1.50 -19.10 -9.45
CA LEU A 268 -2.92 -19.00 -9.11
C LEU A 268 -3.74 -19.06 -10.39
N THR A 269 -4.43 -20.17 -10.59
CA THR A 269 -5.39 -20.32 -11.69
C THR A 269 -6.80 -20.06 -11.15
N MET A 270 -7.55 -19.20 -11.84
CA MET A 270 -8.89 -18.79 -11.44
C MET A 270 -9.77 -18.54 -12.66
N THR A 271 -11.09 -18.63 -12.50
CA THR A 271 -12.02 -18.34 -13.59
C THR A 271 -11.83 -16.91 -14.11
N ARG A 272 -11.79 -16.75 -15.43
CA ARG A 272 -11.68 -15.41 -16.05
C ARG A 272 -13.01 -14.70 -15.99
N LEU A 273 -12.99 -13.47 -15.50
CA LEU A 273 -14.12 -12.55 -15.55
C LEU A 273 -13.93 -11.58 -16.70
N ASP A 274 -14.98 -11.39 -17.49
CA ASP A 274 -15.00 -10.40 -18.57
C ASP A 274 -15.67 -9.12 -18.05
N GLY A 275 -15.11 -7.96 -18.45
CA GLY A 275 -15.64 -6.67 -18.08
C GLY A 275 -14.67 -5.54 -18.44
N GLU A 276 -15.14 -4.33 -18.25
CA GLU A 276 -14.35 -3.10 -18.40
C GLU A 276 -13.79 -2.71 -17.01
N ARG A 277 -12.54 -2.21 -16.95
CA ARG A 277 -11.99 -1.66 -15.71
C ARG A 277 -12.86 -0.52 -15.18
N LEU A 278 -12.97 -0.41 -13.85
CA LEU A 278 -13.90 0.55 -13.22
C LEU A 278 -13.63 2.00 -13.65
N THR A 279 -12.37 2.47 -13.66
CA THR A 279 -12.07 3.86 -14.06
C THR A 279 -12.47 4.17 -15.49
N PRO A 280 -12.08 3.39 -16.53
CA PRO A 280 -12.57 3.58 -17.90
C PRO A 280 -14.10 3.56 -17.97
N ALA A 281 -14.77 2.64 -17.28
CA ALA A 281 -16.24 2.57 -17.28
C ALA A 281 -16.89 3.85 -16.71
N LEU A 282 -16.38 4.36 -15.58
CA LEU A 282 -16.87 5.61 -14.99
C LEU A 282 -16.62 6.82 -15.90
N GLU A 283 -15.45 6.88 -16.55
CA GLU A 283 -15.10 7.96 -17.49
C GLU A 283 -15.97 7.91 -18.75
N ARG A 284 -16.18 6.73 -19.32
CA ARG A 284 -17.09 6.52 -20.45
C ARG A 284 -18.53 6.92 -20.13
N LEU A 285 -19.08 6.45 -19.01
CA LEU A 285 -20.43 6.80 -18.57
C LEU A 285 -20.58 8.31 -18.33
N THR A 286 -19.54 8.95 -17.81
CA THR A 286 -19.51 10.41 -17.64
C THR A 286 -19.53 11.13 -18.99
N ALA A 287 -18.73 10.70 -19.95
CA ALA A 287 -18.66 11.27 -21.29
C ALA A 287 -19.97 11.06 -22.08
N GLU A 288 -20.64 9.93 -21.88
CA GLU A 288 -21.95 9.61 -22.48
C GLU A 288 -23.12 10.32 -21.79
N GLY A 289 -22.91 11.05 -20.70
CA GLY A 289 -23.97 11.70 -19.90
C GLY A 289 -24.85 10.72 -19.09
N LYS A 290 -24.41 9.45 -18.95
CA LYS A 290 -25.11 8.40 -18.20
C LYS A 290 -24.77 8.46 -16.71
N LEU A 291 -25.02 9.64 -16.11
CA LEU A 291 -24.61 9.91 -14.73
C LEU A 291 -25.29 9.00 -13.71
N ALA A 292 -26.56 8.62 -13.95
CA ALA A 292 -27.28 7.72 -13.04
C ALA A 292 -26.67 6.32 -13.00
N GLU A 293 -26.23 5.77 -14.14
CA GLU A 293 -25.54 4.46 -14.20
C GLU A 293 -24.18 4.54 -13.52
N ARG A 294 -23.42 5.62 -13.76
CA ARG A 294 -22.15 5.89 -13.09
C ARG A 294 -22.29 5.95 -11.57
N ASP A 295 -23.28 6.72 -11.11
CA ASP A 295 -23.53 6.92 -9.67
C ASP A 295 -24.02 5.63 -9.00
N ALA A 296 -24.77 4.79 -9.72
CA ALA A 296 -25.17 3.46 -9.25
C ALA A 296 -23.96 2.52 -9.05
N LEU A 297 -22.96 2.56 -9.94
CA LEU A 297 -21.71 1.79 -9.77
C LEU A 297 -20.94 2.26 -8.52
N ILE A 298 -20.83 3.57 -8.32
CA ILE A 298 -20.17 4.14 -7.14
C ILE A 298 -20.94 3.76 -5.87
N ALA A 299 -22.27 3.84 -5.89
CA ALA A 299 -23.12 3.42 -4.77
C ALA A 299 -22.90 1.93 -4.43
N SER A 300 -22.84 1.06 -5.45
CA SER A 300 -22.57 -0.36 -5.26
C SER A 300 -21.22 -0.62 -4.62
N LEU A 301 -20.19 0.15 -4.98
CA LEU A 301 -18.86 0.04 -4.37
C LEU A 301 -18.88 0.46 -2.90
N VAL A 302 -19.53 1.58 -2.59
CA VAL A 302 -19.67 2.06 -1.19
C VAL A 302 -20.45 1.07 -0.35
N ASP A 303 -21.56 0.57 -0.88
CA ASP A 303 -22.40 -0.40 -0.21
C ASP A 303 -21.69 -1.72 0.08
N GLU A 304 -21.01 -2.28 -0.92
CA GLU A 304 -20.23 -3.50 -0.76
C GLU A 304 -19.10 -3.30 0.27
N THR A 305 -18.41 -2.16 0.25
CA THR A 305 -17.38 -1.83 1.23
C THR A 305 -17.95 -1.77 2.65
N ALA A 306 -19.07 -1.10 2.85
CA ALA A 306 -19.75 -1.03 4.14
C ALA A 306 -20.19 -2.42 4.64
N LEU A 307 -20.72 -3.26 3.74
CA LEU A 307 -21.11 -4.63 4.03
C LEU A 307 -19.92 -5.50 4.46
N GLN A 308 -18.77 -5.37 3.78
CA GLN A 308 -17.54 -6.06 4.14
C GLN A 308 -17.05 -5.66 5.53
N ILE A 309 -17.00 -4.36 5.82
CA ILE A 309 -16.49 -3.83 7.10
C ILE A 309 -17.42 -4.17 8.26
N LEU A 310 -18.71 -3.93 8.10
CA LEU A 310 -19.67 -3.97 9.21
C LEU A 310 -20.29 -5.34 9.44
N VAL A 311 -20.51 -6.12 8.36
CA VAL A 311 -21.29 -7.35 8.46
C VAL A 311 -20.43 -8.59 8.25
N ARG A 312 -19.69 -8.68 7.13
CA ARG A 312 -18.95 -9.90 6.77
C ARG A 312 -17.66 -10.06 7.57
N GLY A 313 -16.94 -8.98 7.82
CA GLY A 313 -15.66 -8.98 8.52
C GLY A 313 -14.47 -9.41 7.64
N HIS A 314 -14.70 -9.75 6.39
CA HIS A 314 -13.65 -9.93 5.39
C HIS A 314 -13.65 -8.68 4.50
N VAL A 315 -12.60 -7.87 4.60
CA VAL A 315 -12.50 -6.58 3.92
C VAL A 315 -11.41 -6.65 2.87
N HIS A 316 -11.75 -6.26 1.64
CA HIS A 316 -10.77 -6.00 0.61
C HIS A 316 -10.03 -4.70 0.96
N ALA A 317 -8.80 -4.84 1.42
CA ALA A 317 -8.04 -3.72 1.98
C ALA A 317 -7.31 -2.87 0.93
N ASP A 318 -7.51 -3.14 -0.36
CA ASP A 318 -7.00 -2.36 -1.49
C ASP A 318 -8.06 -2.11 -2.57
N PRO A 319 -9.12 -1.33 -2.30
CA PRO A 319 -10.19 -1.06 -3.25
C PRO A 319 -9.77 -0.07 -4.35
N HIS A 320 -8.51 -0.18 -4.82
CA HIS A 320 -8.06 0.62 -5.96
C HIS A 320 -8.95 0.33 -7.19
N PRO A 321 -9.39 1.33 -7.97
CA PRO A 321 -10.28 1.12 -9.11
C PRO A 321 -9.75 0.14 -10.16
N GLY A 322 -8.44 -0.07 -10.23
CA GLY A 322 -7.78 -1.08 -11.05
C GLY A 322 -8.10 -2.52 -10.66
N ASN A 323 -8.56 -2.76 -9.42
CA ASN A 323 -8.92 -4.07 -8.90
C ASN A 323 -10.40 -4.43 -9.12
N PHE A 324 -11.16 -3.56 -9.82
CA PHE A 324 -12.56 -3.78 -10.13
C PHE A 324 -12.81 -3.86 -11.63
N LEU A 325 -13.73 -4.75 -12.00
CA LEU A 325 -14.37 -4.79 -13.33
C LEU A 325 -15.84 -4.44 -13.21
N VAL A 326 -16.33 -3.76 -14.22
CA VAL A 326 -17.77 -3.64 -14.51
C VAL A 326 -18.10 -4.70 -15.55
N THR A 327 -18.89 -5.70 -15.16
CA THR A 327 -19.30 -6.79 -16.06
C THR A 327 -20.24 -6.30 -17.15
N PRO A 328 -20.46 -7.07 -18.24
CA PRO A 328 -21.46 -6.72 -19.25
C PRO A 328 -22.89 -6.55 -18.70
N ALA A 329 -23.18 -7.15 -17.53
CA ALA A 329 -24.44 -6.97 -16.82
C ALA A 329 -24.51 -5.69 -15.96
N GLY A 330 -23.43 -4.88 -15.92
CA GLY A 330 -23.34 -3.67 -15.09
C GLY A 330 -23.04 -3.94 -13.61
N GLU A 331 -22.60 -5.14 -13.27
CA GLU A 331 -22.25 -5.52 -11.89
C GLU A 331 -20.76 -5.32 -11.63
N LEU A 332 -20.41 -4.97 -10.38
CA LEU A 332 -19.01 -4.92 -9.95
C LEU A 332 -18.46 -6.32 -9.67
N ALA A 333 -17.23 -6.57 -10.10
CA ALA A 333 -16.45 -7.76 -9.76
C ALA A 333 -15.08 -7.35 -9.24
N LEU A 334 -14.58 -8.04 -8.21
CA LEU A 334 -13.26 -7.83 -7.62
C LEU A 334 -12.27 -8.84 -8.18
N LEU A 335 -11.03 -8.40 -8.44
CA LEU A 335 -10.03 -9.22 -9.15
C LEU A 335 -8.83 -9.65 -8.31
N ASP A 336 -8.28 -8.77 -7.47
CA ASP A 336 -7.03 -8.98 -6.74
C ASP A 336 -7.30 -9.07 -5.24
N PHE A 337 -6.77 -10.10 -4.59
CA PHE A 337 -6.96 -10.38 -3.17
C PHE A 337 -5.65 -10.50 -2.39
N GLY A 338 -4.57 -9.96 -2.94
CA GLY A 338 -3.26 -9.90 -2.28
C GLY A 338 -3.25 -9.03 -1.01
N CYS A 339 -4.26 -8.18 -0.81
CA CYS A 339 -4.38 -7.37 0.41
C CYS A 339 -5.80 -7.47 0.97
N THR A 340 -5.97 -8.24 2.04
CA THR A 340 -7.23 -8.40 2.75
C THR A 340 -7.07 -8.16 4.24
N LEU A 341 -8.17 -7.79 4.91
CA LEU A 341 -8.24 -7.60 6.35
C LEU A 341 -9.39 -8.42 6.92
N SER A 342 -9.13 -9.15 7.99
CA SER A 342 -10.16 -9.82 8.75
C SER A 342 -10.48 -9.04 10.02
N LEU A 343 -11.76 -8.70 10.21
CA LEU A 343 -12.29 -8.04 11.41
C LEU A 343 -13.08 -9.05 12.22
N THR A 344 -12.77 -9.15 13.49
CA THR A 344 -13.55 -9.94 14.45
C THR A 344 -14.97 -9.40 14.62
N ARG A 345 -15.88 -10.21 15.15
CA ARG A 345 -17.24 -9.76 15.46
C ARG A 345 -17.26 -8.58 16.41
N ASP A 346 -16.35 -8.57 17.39
CA ASP A 346 -16.28 -7.50 18.39
C ASP A 346 -15.75 -6.19 17.78
N GLU A 347 -14.76 -6.24 16.89
CA GLU A 347 -14.29 -5.06 16.15
C GLU A 347 -15.39 -4.47 15.28
N ARG A 348 -16.11 -5.31 14.52
CA ARG A 348 -17.23 -4.83 13.67
C ARG A 348 -18.32 -4.15 14.47
N ARG A 349 -18.70 -4.76 15.63
CA ARG A 349 -19.65 -4.18 16.57
C ARG A 349 -19.14 -2.87 17.17
N ALA A 350 -17.85 -2.80 17.51
CA ALA A 350 -17.24 -1.59 18.04
C ALA A 350 -17.25 -0.46 17.00
N TYR A 351 -16.92 -0.73 15.75
CA TYR A 351 -17.03 0.25 14.65
C TYR A 351 -18.49 0.72 14.46
N ALA A 352 -19.44 -0.21 14.44
CA ALA A 352 -20.84 0.16 14.29
C ALA A 352 -21.35 1.02 15.46
N ARG A 353 -21.01 0.67 16.70
CA ARG A 353 -21.36 1.44 17.89
C ARG A 353 -20.68 2.81 17.93
N LEU A 354 -19.42 2.89 17.47
CA LEU A 354 -18.69 4.14 17.34
C LEU A 354 -19.44 5.12 16.43
N VAL A 355 -19.82 4.67 15.21
CA VAL A 355 -20.56 5.50 14.27
C VAL A 355 -21.90 5.97 14.89
N LEU A 356 -22.65 5.08 15.56
CA LEU A 356 -23.91 5.45 16.19
C LEU A 356 -23.73 6.38 17.41
N ALA A 357 -22.69 6.16 18.21
CA ALA A 357 -22.39 7.04 19.35
C ALA A 357 -22.05 8.46 18.88
N ILE A 358 -21.28 8.58 17.78
CA ILE A 358 -20.95 9.86 17.17
C ILE A 358 -22.21 10.54 16.61
N ALA A 359 -23.03 9.82 15.83
CA ALA A 359 -24.27 10.33 15.30
C ALA A 359 -25.25 10.78 16.41
N GLY A 360 -25.28 10.06 17.52
CA GLY A 360 -26.06 10.39 18.72
C GLY A 360 -25.40 11.41 19.64
N LYS A 361 -24.23 11.98 19.28
CA LYS A 361 -23.44 12.94 20.12
C LYS A 361 -23.11 12.41 21.50
N GLN A 362 -22.90 11.09 21.62
CA GLN A 362 -22.60 10.39 22.87
C GLN A 362 -21.07 10.27 23.06
N HIS A 363 -20.40 11.36 23.46
CA HIS A 363 -18.93 11.45 23.51
C HIS A 363 -18.28 10.34 24.35
N ALA A 364 -18.78 10.07 25.57
CA ALA A 364 -18.22 9.03 26.43
C ALA A 364 -18.35 7.62 25.81
N ALA A 365 -19.46 7.33 25.14
CA ALA A 365 -19.65 6.07 24.44
C ALA A 365 -18.72 5.95 23.22
N ALA A 366 -18.51 7.03 22.47
CA ALA A 366 -17.58 7.07 21.36
C ALA A 366 -16.13 6.84 21.82
N ALA A 367 -15.69 7.51 22.90
CA ALA A 367 -14.37 7.32 23.49
C ALA A 367 -14.13 5.87 23.94
N ALA A 368 -15.14 5.23 24.57
CA ALA A 368 -15.07 3.84 24.98
C ALA A 368 -14.90 2.88 23.77
N GLN A 369 -15.60 3.13 22.65
CA GLN A 369 -15.44 2.31 21.44
C GLN A 369 -14.07 2.51 20.79
N LEU A 370 -13.54 3.74 20.74
CA LEU A 370 -12.19 4.01 20.24
C LEU A 370 -11.14 3.26 21.07
N ALA A 371 -11.23 3.30 22.41
CA ALA A 371 -10.34 2.56 23.30
C ALA A 371 -10.47 1.03 23.08
N GLN A 372 -11.69 0.50 22.91
CA GLN A 372 -11.92 -0.92 22.62
C GLN A 372 -11.29 -1.35 21.30
N LEU A 373 -11.28 -0.47 20.29
CA LEU A 373 -10.65 -0.69 18.99
C LEU A 373 -9.11 -0.57 19.04
N GLY A 374 -8.54 -0.13 20.17
CA GLY A 374 -7.10 0.00 20.40
C GLY A 374 -6.54 1.38 20.05
N PHE A 375 -7.40 2.39 19.83
CA PHE A 375 -6.93 3.77 19.74
C PHE A 375 -6.56 4.31 21.11
N ALA A 376 -5.48 5.07 21.20
CA ALA A 376 -5.09 5.82 22.37
C ALA A 376 -4.47 7.15 21.99
N CYS A 377 -4.61 8.16 22.84
CA CYS A 377 -3.90 9.44 22.75
C CYS A 377 -3.98 10.16 24.11
N ASP A 378 -3.21 11.24 24.23
CA ASP A 378 -3.19 12.04 25.47
C ASP A 378 -4.49 12.82 25.70
N ASP A 379 -5.28 13.09 24.65
CA ASP A 379 -6.56 13.80 24.69
C ASP A 379 -7.68 13.01 23.99
N PRO A 380 -8.38 12.12 24.71
CA PRO A 380 -9.46 11.30 24.14
C PRO A 380 -10.64 12.11 23.57
N ASP A 381 -10.96 13.26 24.15
CA ASP A 381 -12.08 14.09 23.68
C ASP A 381 -11.76 14.70 22.31
N ARG A 382 -10.53 15.11 22.11
CA ARG A 382 -10.04 15.60 20.81
C ARG A 382 -10.00 14.49 19.76
N LEU A 383 -9.67 13.26 20.16
CA LEU A 383 -9.74 12.10 19.27
C LEU A 383 -11.18 11.79 18.84
N VAL A 384 -12.15 11.89 19.76
CA VAL A 384 -13.58 11.76 19.44
C VAL A 384 -14.03 12.86 18.49
N ALA A 385 -13.64 14.11 18.72
CA ALA A 385 -13.98 15.24 17.84
C ALA A 385 -13.43 15.04 16.43
N LEU A 386 -12.18 14.59 16.30
CA LEU A 386 -11.55 14.25 15.03
C LEU A 386 -12.33 13.14 14.30
N THR A 387 -12.68 12.06 15.02
CA THR A 387 -13.46 10.95 14.45
C THR A 387 -14.88 11.41 14.06
N ALA A 388 -15.49 12.29 14.85
CA ALA A 388 -16.81 12.83 14.56
C ALA A 388 -16.84 13.65 13.25
N SER A 389 -15.78 14.37 12.95
CA SER A 389 -15.66 15.10 11.69
C SER A 389 -15.60 14.16 10.47
N LEU A 390 -14.94 12.99 10.60
CA LEU A 390 -14.94 11.95 9.56
C LEU A 390 -16.33 11.32 9.37
N VAL A 391 -17.01 11.02 10.47
CA VAL A 391 -18.33 10.39 10.45
C VAL A 391 -19.42 11.39 10.04
N GLY A 392 -19.18 12.70 10.18
CA GLY A 392 -20.13 13.76 9.79
C GLY A 392 -20.56 13.70 8.32
N ALA A 393 -19.71 13.19 7.44
CA ALA A 393 -20.06 12.91 6.05
C ALA A 393 -21.19 11.87 5.88
N LEU A 394 -21.47 11.08 6.92
CA LEU A 394 -22.57 10.10 6.95
C LEU A 394 -23.88 10.70 7.50
N SER A 395 -23.94 12.02 7.76
CA SER A 395 -25.16 12.67 8.20
C SER A 395 -26.24 12.61 7.12
N PRO A 396 -27.54 12.43 7.52
CA PRO A 396 -28.65 12.44 6.57
C PRO A 396 -28.75 13.71 5.73
N ASP A 397 -28.29 14.83 6.29
CA ASP A 397 -28.39 16.16 5.66
C ASP A 397 -27.19 16.48 4.76
N THR A 398 -26.21 15.57 4.66
CA THR A 398 -24.99 15.81 3.90
C THR A 398 -25.13 15.32 2.47
N SER A 399 -25.04 16.22 1.52
CA SER A 399 -24.92 15.92 0.08
C SER A 399 -23.46 15.86 -0.32
N LEU A 400 -23.04 14.74 -0.94
CA LEU A 400 -21.63 14.44 -1.25
C LEU A 400 -21.03 15.37 -2.31
N ASP A 401 -21.87 15.94 -3.18
CA ASP A 401 -21.46 16.88 -4.22
C ASP A 401 -20.99 18.23 -3.64
N GLN A 402 -21.39 18.56 -2.40
CA GLN A 402 -21.06 19.78 -1.70
C GLN A 402 -19.85 19.66 -0.78
N LEU A 403 -19.36 18.44 -0.52
CA LEU A 403 -18.21 18.21 0.36
C LEU A 403 -16.87 18.41 -0.39
N ASP A 404 -16.03 19.28 0.16
CA ASP A 404 -14.61 19.32 -0.22
C ASP A 404 -13.85 18.25 0.54
N TRP A 405 -13.85 17.04 -0.01
CA TRP A 405 -13.19 15.87 0.56
C TRP A 405 -11.68 16.06 0.73
N GLN A 406 -11.04 16.79 -0.18
CA GLN A 406 -9.58 16.98 -0.12
C GLN A 406 -9.20 17.91 1.03
N ALA A 407 -9.91 19.03 1.17
CA ALA A 407 -9.69 19.96 2.28
C ALA A 407 -10.05 19.33 3.63
N ALA A 408 -11.16 18.60 3.71
CA ALA A 408 -11.57 17.90 4.93
C ALA A 408 -10.53 16.87 5.37
N PHE A 409 -10.03 16.04 4.44
CA PHE A 409 -9.04 15.00 4.75
C PHE A 409 -7.67 15.59 5.14
N ALA A 410 -7.22 16.64 4.43
CA ALA A 410 -5.97 17.33 4.75
C ALA A 410 -6.00 17.97 6.14
N THR A 411 -7.11 18.61 6.51
CA THR A 411 -7.32 19.21 7.83
C THR A 411 -7.26 18.13 8.92
N GLN A 412 -7.92 17.00 8.72
CA GLN A 412 -7.93 15.92 9.70
C GLN A 412 -6.57 15.27 9.92
N ILE A 413 -5.79 15.07 8.86
CA ILE A 413 -4.41 14.60 8.99
C ILE A 413 -3.57 15.60 9.77
N ALA A 414 -3.72 16.90 9.52
CA ALA A 414 -2.99 17.93 10.23
C ALA A 414 -3.37 17.97 11.72
N GLU A 415 -4.65 17.82 12.06
CA GLU A 415 -5.14 17.74 13.44
C GLU A 415 -4.68 16.47 14.15
N ALA A 416 -4.74 15.31 13.48
CA ALA A 416 -4.28 14.03 14.02
C ALA A 416 -2.79 14.08 14.43
N ARG A 417 -1.95 14.78 13.65
CA ARG A 417 -0.53 14.96 13.97
C ARG A 417 -0.27 15.81 15.21
N GLN A 418 -1.22 16.64 15.61
CA GLN A 418 -1.12 17.46 16.81
C GLN A 418 -1.58 16.73 18.07
N LEU A 419 -2.15 15.52 17.93
CA LEU A 419 -2.51 14.67 19.05
C LEU A 419 -1.24 14.00 19.62
N GLY A 420 -0.87 14.35 20.85
CA GLY A 420 0.20 13.68 21.57
C GLY A 420 -0.16 12.23 21.88
N GLY A 421 0.84 11.32 21.85
CA GLY A 421 0.65 9.92 22.22
C GLY A 421 -0.34 9.15 21.33
N LEU A 422 -0.62 9.61 20.10
CA LEU A 422 -1.59 8.96 19.23
C LEU A 422 -1.13 7.55 18.82
N VAL A 423 -1.91 6.55 19.21
CA VAL A 423 -1.79 5.15 18.78
C VAL A 423 -2.95 4.83 17.85
N ILE A 424 -2.62 4.38 16.66
CA ILE A 424 -3.60 3.95 15.64
C ILE A 424 -3.48 2.43 15.48
N PRO A 425 -4.57 1.65 15.66
CA PRO A 425 -4.55 0.21 15.44
C PRO A 425 -4.18 -0.14 14.00
N ARG A 426 -3.43 -1.22 13.81
CA ARG A 426 -3.00 -1.67 12.47
C ARG A 426 -4.20 -1.95 11.55
N SER A 427 -5.27 -2.54 12.07
CA SER A 427 -6.50 -2.77 11.31
C SER A 427 -7.10 -1.48 10.78
N PHE A 428 -7.03 -0.38 11.56
CA PHE A 428 -7.56 0.92 11.14
C PHE A 428 -6.68 1.59 10.07
N VAL A 429 -5.37 1.35 10.07
CA VAL A 429 -4.49 1.87 9.00
C VAL A 429 -4.94 1.33 7.62
N LEU A 430 -5.26 0.03 7.54
CA LEU A 430 -5.80 -0.58 6.32
C LEU A 430 -7.21 -0.07 6.00
N LEU A 431 -8.09 0.04 6.99
CA LEU A 431 -9.42 0.64 6.79
C LEU A 431 -9.33 2.10 6.35
N GLY A 432 -8.40 2.87 6.92
CA GLY A 432 -8.14 4.25 6.52
C GLY A 432 -7.78 4.36 5.04
N ARG A 433 -6.97 3.43 4.51
CA ARG A 433 -6.66 3.34 3.07
C ARG A 433 -7.90 3.05 2.24
N VAL A 434 -8.73 2.11 2.68
CA VAL A 434 -10.02 1.81 2.02
C VAL A 434 -10.90 3.05 1.97
N LEU A 435 -11.09 3.72 3.10
CA LEU A 435 -11.91 4.92 3.20
C LEU A 435 -11.35 6.07 2.37
N ALA A 436 -10.02 6.27 2.36
CA ALA A 436 -9.36 7.30 1.55
C ALA A 436 -9.55 7.05 0.05
N THR A 437 -9.47 5.79 -0.41
CA THR A 437 -9.71 5.44 -1.82
C THR A 437 -11.15 5.74 -2.23
N ILE A 438 -12.12 5.34 -1.40
CA ILE A 438 -13.54 5.64 -1.64
C ILE A 438 -13.77 7.16 -1.64
N ALA A 439 -13.23 7.89 -0.66
CA ALA A 439 -13.35 9.34 -0.60
C ALA A 439 -12.74 10.02 -1.84
N GLY A 440 -11.62 9.52 -2.35
CA GLY A 440 -11.01 9.99 -3.59
C GLY A 440 -11.93 9.82 -4.82
N LEU A 441 -12.62 8.68 -4.93
CA LEU A 441 -13.63 8.46 -5.98
C LEU A 441 -14.84 9.38 -5.84
N LEU A 442 -15.35 9.54 -4.62
CA LEU A 442 -16.46 10.44 -4.34
C LEU A 442 -16.09 11.91 -4.66
N ALA A 443 -14.87 12.33 -4.32
CA ALA A 443 -14.35 13.66 -4.64
C ALA A 443 -14.20 13.90 -6.15
N LYS A 444 -13.68 12.89 -6.88
CA LYS A 444 -13.47 12.98 -8.35
C LYS A 444 -14.79 13.07 -9.11
N TYR A 445 -15.72 12.17 -8.80
CA TYR A 445 -16.94 12.00 -9.61
C TYR A 445 -18.14 12.76 -9.05
N ARG A 446 -18.11 13.21 -7.81
CA ARG A 446 -19.19 13.96 -7.11
C ARG A 446 -20.57 13.35 -7.39
N PRO A 447 -20.79 12.06 -7.06
CA PRO A 447 -22.05 11.40 -7.38
C PRO A 447 -23.21 11.97 -6.57
N ALA A 448 -24.39 12.02 -7.16
CA ALA A 448 -25.62 12.42 -6.48
C ALA A 448 -26.13 11.30 -5.57
N LEU A 449 -25.38 11.00 -4.49
CA LEU A 449 -25.65 9.92 -3.55
C LEU A 449 -25.86 10.43 -2.14
N GLN A 450 -26.69 9.73 -1.39
CA GLN A 450 -26.79 9.84 0.07
C GLN A 450 -26.14 8.60 0.70
N LEU A 451 -25.07 8.78 1.48
CA LEU A 451 -24.36 7.69 2.15
C LEU A 451 -25.16 7.08 3.30
N HIS A 452 -25.92 7.92 4.00
CA HIS A 452 -26.65 7.51 5.19
C HIS A 452 -27.53 6.26 4.99
N PRO A 453 -28.45 6.19 4.00
CA PRO A 453 -29.29 5.00 3.81
C PRO A 453 -28.48 3.76 3.39
N LEU A 454 -27.38 3.93 2.68
CA LEU A 454 -26.50 2.82 2.27
C LEU A 454 -25.80 2.17 3.47
N ILE A 455 -25.38 2.97 4.44
CA ILE A 455 -24.57 2.50 5.58
C ILE A 455 -25.48 2.09 6.75
N LEU A 456 -26.58 2.78 6.99
CA LEU A 456 -27.48 2.54 8.13
C LEU A 456 -27.97 1.09 8.23
N ARG A 457 -28.32 0.48 7.10
CA ARG A 457 -28.76 -0.93 7.05
C ARG A 457 -27.70 -1.89 7.55
N HIS A 458 -26.42 -1.62 7.24
CA HIS A 458 -25.30 -2.45 7.68
C HIS A 458 -24.92 -2.22 9.14
N LEU A 459 -25.08 -0.97 9.64
CA LEU A 459 -24.91 -0.68 11.06
C LEU A 459 -25.91 -1.46 11.91
N ALA A 460 -27.18 -1.51 11.50
CA ALA A 460 -28.21 -2.29 12.18
C ALA A 460 -27.88 -3.79 12.21
N ALA A 461 -27.44 -4.35 11.07
CA ALA A 461 -27.05 -5.75 10.97
C ALA A 461 -25.79 -6.09 11.80
N ALA A 462 -24.84 -5.16 11.94
CA ALA A 462 -23.61 -5.39 12.73
C ALA A 462 -23.86 -5.47 14.22
N ILE A 463 -24.92 -4.83 14.74
CA ILE A 463 -25.25 -4.78 16.16
C ILE A 463 -26.14 -5.94 16.59
N ALA A 464 -26.97 -6.43 15.67
CA ALA A 464 -27.78 -7.63 15.89
C ALA A 464 -26.90 -8.87 16.12
#